data_1f889d409536681f3a3e808d43047c8b
#
_entry.id   1f889d409536681f3a3e808d43047c8b
#
_cell.length_a   1.000
_cell.length_b   1.000
_cell.length_c   1.000
_cell.angle_alpha   90.00
_cell.angle_beta   90.00
_cell.angle_gamma   90.00
#
_symmetry.space_group_name_H-M   'P 1'
#
loop_
_entity.id
_entity.type
_entity.pdbx_description
1 polymer ?
#
loop_
_entity_poly.entity_id
_entity_poly.type
_entity_poly.pdbx_seq_one_letter_code
_entity_poly.pdbx_strand_id
1 'polypeptide(L)'
;MQKIIDISHYQTVTSWSAVKSSVDAVIIKATQGHALSSNSYLFTDSKFHEYAKACVKNLIPFGAYHFFTGDTMANAVKEADHFAKQLEPYKGKLMYAVCDAENYNNKWLLGLSREQLTANINAFCRRMEQHGYVAAHYTNTDHIQSYIDLDSIDYPLWQAHYGGSKPTQGKDKLIAWQYTDKGRIGGIRENVDMNHGYIVGAEFAIMQLGARGLMNTPLYWRQNYTKLRYMDKLLISCAARIKKAGKPTATTEAAITSLQQAGIIDTPEYWRNNAAVIAYLPELLRNLGGAV
;
A
#
# COMPACT_ATOMS: atom_id res chain seq x y z
N MET A 1 -0.41 -15.90 4.47
CA MET A 1 -1.47 -15.20 3.71
C MET A 1 -2.13 -14.24 4.68
N GLN A 2 -2.19 -12.95 4.33
CA GLN A 2 -2.78 -11.93 5.19
C GLN A 2 -4.30 -11.88 4.97
N LYS A 3 -5.03 -11.59 6.04
CA LYS A 3 -6.44 -11.25 6.01
C LYS A 3 -6.56 -9.73 5.90
N ILE A 4 -7.01 -9.24 4.75
CA ILE A 4 -7.15 -7.81 4.46
C ILE A 4 -8.62 -7.51 4.21
N ILE A 5 -9.07 -6.33 4.61
CA ILE A 5 -10.39 -5.79 4.24
C ILE A 5 -10.21 -4.51 3.45
N ASP A 6 -11.19 -4.16 2.65
CA ASP A 6 -11.28 -2.83 2.11
C ASP A 6 -12.61 -2.16 2.49
N ILE A 7 -12.54 -0.86 2.75
CA ILE A 7 -13.63 -0.06 3.33
C ILE A 7 -13.66 1.35 2.72
N SER A 8 -14.85 1.95 2.81
CA SER A 8 -15.12 3.32 2.39
C SER A 8 -16.08 4.00 3.38
N HIS A 9 -16.65 5.12 2.99
CA HIS A 9 -17.72 5.76 3.77
C HIS A 9 -18.99 4.89 3.92
N TYR A 10 -19.12 3.81 3.16
CA TYR A 10 -20.26 2.88 3.28
C TYR A 10 -20.18 1.99 4.52
N GLN A 11 -18.99 1.78 5.08
CA GLN A 11 -18.81 0.99 6.29
C GLN A 11 -18.74 1.88 7.52
N THR A 12 -19.40 1.46 8.61
CA THR A 12 -19.31 2.12 9.91
C THR A 12 -18.42 1.31 10.86
N VAL A 13 -17.23 1.83 11.14
CA VAL A 13 -16.33 1.20 12.10
C VAL A 13 -16.75 1.57 13.51
N THR A 14 -17.16 0.57 14.31
CA THR A 14 -17.62 0.73 15.69
C THR A 14 -16.52 0.45 16.72
N SER A 15 -15.49 -0.34 16.33
CA SER A 15 -14.35 -0.66 17.21
C SER A 15 -13.07 -0.96 16.42
N TRP A 16 -12.13 -0.05 16.45
CA TRP A 16 -10.82 -0.24 15.81
C TRP A 16 -9.95 -1.28 16.50
N SER A 17 -10.13 -1.51 17.81
CA SER A 17 -9.44 -2.60 18.51
C SER A 17 -9.93 -3.97 18.03
N ALA A 18 -11.22 -4.12 17.80
CA ALA A 18 -11.79 -5.35 17.23
C ALA A 18 -11.33 -5.56 15.78
N VAL A 19 -11.32 -4.50 14.95
CA VAL A 19 -10.75 -4.56 13.58
C VAL A 19 -9.30 -5.04 13.63
N LYS A 20 -8.45 -4.40 14.47
CA LYS A 20 -7.04 -4.79 14.62
C LYS A 20 -6.84 -6.27 14.98
N SER A 21 -7.71 -6.81 15.83
CA SER A 21 -7.63 -8.21 16.22
C SER A 21 -8.15 -9.19 15.14
N SER A 22 -8.86 -8.67 14.15
CA SER A 22 -9.54 -9.45 13.12
C SER A 22 -8.81 -9.50 11.78
N VAL A 23 -7.93 -8.52 11.50
CA VAL A 23 -7.28 -8.37 10.19
C VAL A 23 -5.81 -7.97 10.31
N ASP A 24 -5.03 -8.28 9.29
CA ASP A 24 -3.61 -7.90 9.19
C ASP A 24 -3.42 -6.51 8.58
N ALA A 25 -4.36 -6.07 7.74
CA ALA A 25 -4.30 -4.76 7.09
C ALA A 25 -5.70 -4.29 6.62
N VAL A 26 -5.79 -3.00 6.28
CA VAL A 26 -6.99 -2.36 5.74
C VAL A 26 -6.64 -1.56 4.50
N ILE A 27 -7.46 -1.61 3.45
CA ILE A 27 -7.37 -0.72 2.30
C ILE A 27 -8.56 0.25 2.37
N ILE A 28 -8.33 1.56 2.24
CA ILE A 28 -9.34 2.58 2.50
C ILE A 28 -9.59 3.40 1.23
N LYS A 29 -10.84 3.54 0.82
CA LYS A 29 -11.19 4.51 -0.23
C LYS A 29 -10.77 5.89 0.21
N ALA A 30 -9.93 6.56 -0.58
CA ALA A 30 -9.50 7.91 -0.25
C ALA A 30 -10.14 8.94 -1.19
N THR A 31 -10.18 8.64 -2.47
CA THR A 31 -10.64 9.59 -3.47
C THR A 31 -11.36 8.89 -4.62
N GLN A 32 -12.00 9.70 -5.45
CA GLN A 32 -12.64 9.26 -6.68
C GLN A 32 -12.52 10.37 -7.72
N GLY A 33 -12.24 9.98 -8.95
CA GLY A 33 -12.31 10.86 -10.08
C GLY A 33 -13.73 10.98 -10.65
N HIS A 34 -13.93 11.98 -11.50
CA HIS A 34 -15.08 12.16 -12.35
C HIS A 34 -14.66 13.01 -13.54
N ALA A 35 -14.05 12.38 -14.51
CA ALA A 35 -13.60 13.06 -15.71
C ALA A 35 -14.75 13.10 -16.74
N LEU A 36 -15.53 14.14 -16.71
CA LEU A 36 -16.26 14.58 -17.90
C LEU A 36 -15.46 15.71 -18.52
N SER A 37 -15.38 15.72 -19.83
CA SER A 37 -14.59 16.62 -20.67
C SER A 37 -14.76 18.14 -20.42
N SER A 38 -15.70 18.54 -19.60
CA SER A 38 -15.94 19.94 -19.25
C SER A 38 -15.97 20.27 -17.75
N ASN A 39 -16.07 19.26 -16.86
CA ASN A 39 -16.10 19.47 -15.41
C ASN A 39 -15.38 18.31 -14.71
N SER A 40 -14.05 18.38 -14.59
CA SER A 40 -13.30 17.44 -13.77
C SER A 40 -13.70 17.63 -12.32
N TYR A 41 -14.41 16.67 -11.76
CA TYR A 41 -14.83 16.68 -10.36
C TYR A 41 -14.05 15.60 -9.61
N LEU A 42 -13.29 16.00 -8.62
CA LEU A 42 -12.46 15.11 -7.81
C LEU A 42 -13.02 15.08 -6.40
N PHE A 43 -13.35 13.88 -5.93
CA PHE A 43 -13.92 13.69 -4.59
C PHE A 43 -12.90 13.13 -3.63
N THR A 44 -13.03 13.53 -2.36
CA THR A 44 -12.40 12.84 -1.24
C THR A 44 -13.47 12.08 -0.47
N ASP A 45 -13.22 10.80 -0.18
CA ASP A 45 -14.14 9.99 0.63
C ASP A 45 -14.27 10.62 2.03
N SER A 46 -15.52 10.78 2.48
CA SER A 46 -15.82 11.50 3.72
C SER A 46 -15.26 10.85 4.99
N LYS A 47 -14.93 9.55 4.93
CA LYS A 47 -14.36 8.79 6.05
C LYS A 47 -12.86 8.54 5.93
N PHE A 48 -12.24 8.86 4.81
CA PHE A 48 -10.85 8.55 4.57
C PHE A 48 -9.92 9.01 5.70
N HIS A 49 -9.95 10.30 6.00
CA HIS A 49 -9.03 10.85 7.01
C HIS A 49 -9.32 10.36 8.44
N GLU A 50 -10.58 10.09 8.76
CA GLU A 50 -10.97 9.48 10.04
C GLU A 50 -10.36 8.08 10.15
N TYR A 51 -10.55 7.25 9.13
CA TYR A 51 -10.10 5.85 9.14
C TYR A 51 -8.58 5.72 9.03
N ALA A 52 -7.94 6.52 8.20
CA ALA A 52 -6.48 6.55 8.09
C ALA A 52 -5.81 6.97 9.42
N LYS A 53 -6.33 8.01 10.10
CA LYS A 53 -5.86 8.41 11.44
C LYS A 53 -6.05 7.28 12.46
N ALA A 54 -7.17 6.58 12.40
CA ALA A 54 -7.44 5.46 13.30
C ALA A 54 -6.51 4.27 13.03
N CYS A 55 -6.21 3.95 11.77
CA CYS A 55 -5.21 2.93 11.43
C CYS A 55 -3.83 3.29 11.99
N VAL A 56 -3.37 4.54 11.80
CA VAL A 56 -2.11 5.03 12.38
C VAL A 56 -2.10 4.90 13.91
N LYS A 57 -3.16 5.37 14.58
CA LYS A 57 -3.29 5.31 16.05
C LYS A 57 -3.23 3.89 16.59
N ASN A 58 -3.86 2.95 15.88
CA ASN A 58 -3.94 1.55 16.29
C ASN A 58 -2.81 0.69 15.74
N LEU A 59 -1.86 1.27 15.00
CA LEU A 59 -0.76 0.56 14.34
C LEU A 59 -1.27 -0.58 13.41
N ILE A 60 -2.32 -0.30 12.66
CA ILE A 60 -2.87 -1.19 11.64
C ILE A 60 -2.21 -0.81 10.31
N PRO A 61 -1.49 -1.71 9.64
CA PRO A 61 -1.01 -1.48 8.28
C PRO A 61 -2.20 -1.12 7.37
N PHE A 62 -2.07 -0.07 6.55
CA PHE A 62 -3.14 0.31 5.67
C PHE A 62 -2.65 0.79 4.31
N GLY A 63 -3.46 0.55 3.29
CA GLY A 63 -3.35 1.12 1.95
C GLY A 63 -4.49 2.08 1.69
N ALA A 64 -4.44 2.74 0.56
CA ALA A 64 -5.54 3.57 0.09
C ALA A 64 -5.82 3.32 -1.39
N TYR A 65 -7.07 3.52 -1.82
CA TYR A 65 -7.42 3.44 -3.22
C TYR A 65 -8.14 4.70 -3.73
N HIS A 66 -7.95 4.95 -5.01
CA HIS A 66 -8.64 5.96 -5.79
C HIS A 66 -9.53 5.28 -6.81
N PHE A 67 -10.84 5.51 -6.75
CA PHE A 67 -11.78 5.03 -7.77
C PHE A 67 -11.55 5.81 -9.06
N PHE A 68 -10.96 5.13 -10.04
CA PHE A 68 -10.38 5.73 -11.23
C PHE A 68 -11.41 5.95 -12.34
N THR A 69 -11.39 7.15 -12.90
CA THR A 69 -12.27 7.54 -14.03
C THR A 69 -11.52 8.25 -15.16
N GLY A 70 -10.19 8.28 -15.10
CA GLY A 70 -9.32 9.00 -16.04
C GLY A 70 -9.43 8.49 -17.48
N ASP A 71 -10.21 9.17 -18.31
CA ASP A 71 -10.45 8.84 -19.71
C ASP A 71 -9.28 9.21 -20.64
N THR A 72 -8.34 9.99 -20.17
CA THR A 72 -7.11 10.37 -20.84
C THR A 72 -5.92 10.29 -19.90
N MET A 73 -4.69 10.17 -20.42
CA MET A 73 -3.47 10.22 -19.59
C MET A 73 -3.38 11.52 -18.79
N ALA A 74 -3.80 12.65 -19.36
CA ALA A 74 -3.80 13.92 -18.65
C ALA A 74 -4.77 13.95 -17.47
N ASN A 75 -5.96 13.36 -17.61
CA ASN A 75 -6.93 13.21 -16.53
C ASN A 75 -6.46 12.17 -15.49
N ALA A 76 -5.86 11.07 -15.92
CA ALA A 76 -5.23 10.10 -15.02
C ALA A 76 -4.17 10.76 -14.12
N VAL A 77 -3.32 11.63 -14.67
CA VAL A 77 -2.32 12.39 -13.89
C VAL A 77 -2.99 13.35 -12.90
N LYS A 78 -4.05 14.06 -13.30
CA LYS A 78 -4.79 14.96 -12.38
C LYS A 78 -5.45 14.19 -11.23
N GLU A 79 -6.03 13.01 -11.51
CA GLU A 79 -6.60 12.13 -10.49
C GLU A 79 -5.52 11.64 -9.52
N ALA A 80 -4.35 11.25 -10.03
CA ALA A 80 -3.21 10.86 -9.22
C ALA A 80 -2.70 12.01 -8.33
N ASP A 81 -2.61 13.24 -8.87
CA ASP A 81 -2.20 14.43 -8.09
C ASP A 81 -3.18 14.74 -6.96
N HIS A 82 -4.49 14.64 -7.23
CA HIS A 82 -5.52 14.79 -6.19
C HIS A 82 -5.40 13.71 -5.12
N PHE A 83 -5.22 12.46 -5.51
CA PHE A 83 -5.05 11.34 -4.60
C PHE A 83 -3.80 11.54 -3.73
N ALA A 84 -2.65 11.83 -4.34
CA ALA A 84 -1.40 12.08 -3.63
C ALA A 84 -1.52 13.21 -2.59
N LYS A 85 -2.25 14.29 -2.92
CA LYS A 85 -2.53 15.40 -1.98
C LYS A 85 -3.29 14.91 -0.75
N GLN A 86 -4.27 14.03 -0.90
CA GLN A 86 -5.02 13.49 0.25
C GLN A 86 -4.17 12.51 1.08
N LEU A 87 -3.21 11.82 0.46
CA LEU A 87 -2.32 10.88 1.13
C LEU A 87 -1.16 11.54 1.88
N GLU A 88 -0.82 12.81 1.59
CA GLU A 88 0.37 13.49 2.13
C GLU A 88 0.50 13.41 3.67
N PRO A 89 -0.57 13.56 4.49
CA PRO A 89 -0.47 13.42 5.95
C PRO A 89 -0.03 12.01 6.42
N TYR A 90 -0.10 11.02 5.54
CA TYR A 90 0.18 9.61 5.83
C TYR A 90 1.39 9.09 5.07
N LYS A 91 2.14 9.96 4.40
CA LYS A 91 3.31 9.58 3.62
C LYS A 91 4.30 8.78 4.47
N GLY A 92 4.86 7.72 3.91
CA GLY A 92 5.70 6.78 4.63
C GLY A 92 4.98 5.74 5.49
N LYS A 93 3.67 5.89 5.73
CA LYS A 93 2.87 4.96 6.56
C LYS A 93 1.94 4.07 5.73
N LEU A 94 1.71 4.42 4.47
CA LEU A 94 0.88 3.64 3.56
C LEU A 94 1.62 2.43 3.01
N MET A 95 0.86 1.36 2.81
CA MET A 95 1.29 0.15 2.09
C MET A 95 1.38 0.42 0.59
N TYR A 96 0.22 0.66 -0.02
CA TYR A 96 0.04 0.91 -1.44
C TYR A 96 -0.94 2.05 -1.67
N ALA A 97 -0.68 2.82 -2.72
CA ALA A 97 -1.61 3.76 -3.33
C ALA A 97 -2.18 3.11 -4.61
N VAL A 98 -3.43 2.73 -4.59
CA VAL A 98 -4.03 1.86 -5.59
C VAL A 98 -4.89 2.63 -6.58
N CYS A 99 -4.65 2.43 -7.87
CA CYS A 99 -5.53 2.81 -8.96
C CYS A 99 -6.64 1.76 -9.10
N ASP A 100 -7.85 2.07 -8.70
CA ASP A 100 -9.01 1.20 -8.79
C ASP A 100 -9.73 1.43 -10.11
N ALA A 101 -9.35 0.64 -11.12
CA ALA A 101 -9.89 0.71 -12.48
C ALA A 101 -10.83 -0.47 -12.74
N GLU A 102 -12.14 -0.21 -12.68
CA GLU A 102 -13.17 -1.21 -12.92
C GLU A 102 -14.31 -0.66 -13.80
N ASN A 103 -14.85 -1.52 -14.65
CA ASN A 103 -15.83 -1.12 -15.63
C ASN A 103 -17.26 -1.06 -15.07
N TYR A 104 -17.55 -1.83 -14.04
CA TYR A 104 -18.90 -1.93 -13.48
C TYR A 104 -19.34 -0.59 -12.89
N ASN A 105 -20.45 -0.05 -13.43
CA ASN A 105 -20.96 1.29 -13.12
C ASN A 105 -20.03 2.46 -13.45
N ASN A 106 -18.85 2.21 -14.03
CA ASN A 106 -17.91 3.24 -14.41
C ASN A 106 -18.05 3.58 -15.90
N LYS A 107 -19.09 4.30 -16.26
CA LYS A 107 -19.38 4.68 -17.64
C LYS A 107 -18.31 5.57 -18.29
N TRP A 108 -17.42 6.17 -17.53
CA TRP A 108 -16.34 7.03 -18.05
C TRP A 108 -15.20 6.26 -18.69
N LEU A 109 -15.00 5.01 -18.32
CA LEU A 109 -14.03 4.12 -18.95
C LEU A 109 -14.60 3.36 -20.15
N LEU A 110 -15.94 3.37 -20.31
CA LEU A 110 -16.60 2.75 -21.47
C LEU A 110 -16.22 3.50 -22.74
N GLY A 111 -15.81 2.73 -23.77
CA GLY A 111 -15.43 3.28 -25.06
C GLY A 111 -13.94 3.61 -25.20
N LEU A 112 -13.15 3.48 -24.15
CA LEU A 112 -11.70 3.48 -24.28
C LEU A 112 -11.23 2.17 -24.93
N SER A 113 -10.23 2.26 -25.81
CA SER A 113 -9.57 1.05 -26.26
C SER A 113 -8.77 0.42 -25.11
N ARG A 114 -8.46 -0.87 -25.25
CA ARG A 114 -7.64 -1.62 -24.30
C ARG A 114 -6.29 -0.93 -24.05
N GLU A 115 -5.67 -0.45 -25.11
CA GLU A 115 -4.39 0.26 -25.07
C GLU A 115 -4.51 1.61 -24.36
N GLN A 116 -5.57 2.36 -24.63
CA GLN A 116 -5.82 3.66 -23.99
C GLN A 116 -6.02 3.51 -22.48
N LEU A 117 -6.89 2.58 -22.04
CA LEU A 117 -7.13 2.36 -20.63
C LEU A 117 -5.86 1.89 -19.91
N THR A 118 -5.14 0.96 -20.51
CA THR A 118 -3.84 0.47 -19.97
C THR A 118 -2.83 1.61 -19.84
N ALA A 119 -2.71 2.46 -20.85
CA ALA A 119 -1.83 3.63 -20.81
C ALA A 119 -2.23 4.63 -19.72
N ASN A 120 -3.53 4.84 -19.52
CA ASN A 120 -4.04 5.75 -18.48
C ASN A 120 -3.76 5.21 -17.07
N ILE A 121 -3.96 3.91 -16.83
CA ILE A 121 -3.61 3.26 -15.55
C ILE A 121 -2.10 3.39 -15.28
N ASN A 122 -1.26 3.13 -16.28
CA ASN A 122 0.19 3.30 -16.15
C ASN A 122 0.59 4.76 -15.87
N ALA A 123 -0.08 5.73 -16.51
CA ALA A 123 0.18 7.14 -16.25
C ALA A 123 -0.16 7.54 -14.80
N PHE A 124 -1.30 7.08 -14.28
CA PHE A 124 -1.70 7.25 -12.88
C PHE A 124 -0.66 6.65 -11.92
N CYS A 125 -0.33 5.38 -12.10
CA CYS A 125 0.60 4.66 -11.21
C CYS A 125 2.00 5.30 -11.24
N ARG A 126 2.52 5.65 -12.41
CA ARG A 126 3.79 6.38 -12.54
C ARG A 126 3.77 7.71 -11.82
N ARG A 127 2.64 8.44 -11.89
CA ARG A 127 2.50 9.72 -11.19
C ARG A 127 2.49 9.54 -9.68
N MET A 128 1.87 8.48 -9.16
CA MET A 128 1.94 8.14 -7.74
C MET A 128 3.36 7.83 -7.28
N GLU A 129 4.17 7.12 -8.08
CA GLU A 129 5.58 6.89 -7.77
C GLU A 129 6.41 8.18 -7.77
N GLN A 130 6.14 9.12 -8.69
CA GLN A 130 6.77 10.45 -8.68
C GLN A 130 6.46 11.21 -7.39
N HIS A 131 5.28 11.00 -6.79
CA HIS A 131 4.94 11.51 -5.46
C HIS A 131 5.57 10.71 -4.31
N GLY A 132 6.29 9.61 -4.59
CA GLY A 132 6.98 8.79 -3.59
C GLY A 132 6.11 7.72 -2.94
N TYR A 133 4.97 7.36 -3.54
CA TYR A 133 4.11 6.27 -3.07
C TYR A 133 4.40 4.97 -3.81
N VAL A 134 4.17 3.85 -3.14
CA VAL A 134 4.20 2.53 -3.79
C VAL A 134 2.88 2.36 -4.53
N ALA A 135 2.93 2.43 -5.85
CA ALA A 135 1.75 2.29 -6.68
C ALA A 135 1.36 0.82 -6.88
N ALA A 136 0.07 0.58 -7.02
CA ALA A 136 -0.53 -0.69 -7.44
C ALA A 136 -1.82 -0.40 -8.22
N HIS A 137 -2.40 -1.41 -8.86
CA HIS A 137 -3.71 -1.27 -9.48
C HIS A 137 -4.66 -2.36 -8.99
N TYR A 138 -5.95 -2.02 -8.93
CA TYR A 138 -7.04 -2.95 -8.69
C TYR A 138 -7.91 -3.04 -9.92
N THR A 139 -8.38 -4.23 -10.18
CA THR A 139 -9.38 -4.51 -11.19
C THR A 139 -10.05 -5.87 -10.93
N ASN A 140 -11.06 -6.19 -11.71
CA ASN A 140 -11.74 -7.48 -11.65
C ASN A 140 -11.36 -8.38 -12.84
N THR A 141 -11.73 -9.67 -12.75
CA THR A 141 -11.41 -10.68 -13.76
C THR A 141 -11.96 -10.34 -15.15
N ASP A 142 -13.19 -9.84 -15.23
CA ASP A 142 -13.82 -9.49 -16.51
C ASP A 142 -13.10 -8.33 -17.18
N HIS A 143 -12.64 -7.38 -16.39
CA HIS A 143 -11.88 -6.23 -16.88
C HIS A 143 -10.52 -6.63 -17.44
N ILE A 144 -9.82 -7.57 -16.78
CA ILE A 144 -8.56 -8.15 -17.28
C ILE A 144 -8.78 -8.83 -18.64
N GLN A 145 -9.87 -9.56 -18.80
CA GLN A 145 -10.15 -10.29 -20.03
C GLN A 145 -10.48 -9.38 -21.20
N SER A 146 -11.18 -8.27 -20.94
CA SER A 146 -11.86 -7.50 -21.98
C SER A 146 -11.29 -6.10 -22.20
N TYR A 147 -10.75 -5.42 -21.18
CA TYR A 147 -10.55 -3.98 -21.22
C TYR A 147 -9.13 -3.50 -20.91
N ILE A 148 -8.27 -4.35 -20.32
CA ILE A 148 -6.89 -3.98 -20.03
C ILE A 148 -5.90 -5.01 -20.55
N ASP A 149 -4.71 -4.54 -20.91
CA ASP A 149 -3.56 -5.39 -21.20
C ASP A 149 -2.70 -5.52 -19.94
N LEU A 150 -2.95 -6.60 -19.19
CA LEU A 150 -2.30 -6.82 -17.91
C LEU A 150 -0.77 -7.01 -18.03
N ASP A 151 -0.29 -7.54 -19.17
CA ASP A 151 1.13 -7.73 -19.40
C ASP A 151 1.87 -6.40 -19.56
N SER A 152 1.17 -5.39 -20.10
CA SER A 152 1.67 -4.02 -20.26
C SER A 152 1.51 -3.14 -19.02
N ILE A 153 1.02 -3.67 -17.88
CA ILE A 153 0.98 -2.97 -16.60
C ILE A 153 2.08 -3.49 -15.69
N ASP A 154 3.10 -2.69 -15.38
CA ASP A 154 4.26 -3.08 -14.58
C ASP A 154 4.06 -2.95 -13.06
N TYR A 155 2.81 -2.76 -12.62
CA TYR A 155 2.47 -2.51 -11.23
C TYR A 155 1.83 -3.73 -10.57
N PRO A 156 1.99 -3.91 -9.24
CA PRO A 156 1.32 -4.96 -8.50
C PRO A 156 -0.19 -4.94 -8.68
N LEU A 157 -0.79 -6.13 -8.70
CA LEU A 157 -2.22 -6.34 -8.93
C LEU A 157 -2.95 -6.70 -7.64
N TRP A 158 -4.02 -5.97 -7.35
CA TRP A 158 -5.09 -6.38 -6.45
C TRP A 158 -6.30 -6.77 -7.32
N GLN A 159 -6.72 -8.03 -7.28
CA GLN A 159 -7.74 -8.56 -8.20
C GLN A 159 -9.00 -8.98 -7.48
N ALA A 160 -10.16 -8.49 -7.93
CA ALA A 160 -11.45 -9.06 -7.55
C ALA A 160 -11.76 -10.30 -8.41
N HIS A 161 -12.10 -11.38 -7.72
CA HIS A 161 -12.59 -12.62 -8.32
C HIS A 161 -13.45 -13.37 -7.32
N TYR A 162 -14.77 -13.32 -7.51
CA TYR A 162 -15.72 -13.90 -6.57
C TYR A 162 -16.13 -15.31 -7.02
N GLY A 163 -16.44 -16.17 -6.02
CA GLY A 163 -17.07 -17.47 -6.26
C GLY A 163 -16.14 -18.57 -6.74
N GLY A 164 -14.85 -18.51 -6.42
CA GLY A 164 -13.94 -19.51 -6.92
C GLY A 164 -12.65 -19.71 -6.12
N SER A 165 -11.70 -20.30 -6.78
CA SER A 165 -10.31 -20.44 -6.35
C SER A 165 -9.53 -19.16 -6.65
N LYS A 166 -8.32 -19.06 -6.08
CA LYS A 166 -7.38 -17.98 -6.36
C LYS A 166 -7.25 -17.74 -7.87
N PRO A 167 -7.36 -16.48 -8.34
CA PRO A 167 -7.21 -16.16 -9.75
C PRO A 167 -5.81 -16.53 -10.26
N THR A 168 -5.74 -16.98 -11.50
CA THR A 168 -4.48 -17.39 -12.16
C THR A 168 -3.91 -16.32 -13.07
N GLN A 169 -4.75 -15.38 -13.52
CA GLN A 169 -4.31 -14.23 -14.30
C GLN A 169 -3.47 -13.30 -13.41
N GLY A 170 -2.35 -12.80 -13.95
CA GLY A 170 -1.48 -11.90 -13.21
C GLY A 170 -0.86 -12.47 -11.93
N LYS A 171 -0.79 -13.79 -11.79
CA LYS A 171 -0.33 -14.49 -10.57
C LYS A 171 1.00 -13.97 -10.02
N ASP A 172 1.92 -13.58 -10.90
CA ASP A 172 3.26 -13.12 -10.52
C ASP A 172 3.27 -11.66 -10.03
N LYS A 173 2.20 -10.90 -10.33
CA LYS A 173 1.97 -9.52 -9.88
C LYS A 173 0.97 -9.42 -8.73
N LEU A 174 0.27 -10.53 -8.39
CA LEU A 174 -0.84 -10.54 -7.45
C LEU A 174 -0.40 -10.29 -6.00
N ILE A 175 -0.79 -9.15 -5.46
CA ILE A 175 -0.55 -8.77 -4.04
C ILE A 175 -1.77 -9.01 -3.15
N ALA A 176 -2.97 -8.98 -3.72
CA ALA A 176 -4.20 -9.26 -3.00
C ALA A 176 -5.29 -9.83 -3.92
N TRP A 177 -6.13 -10.67 -3.38
CA TRP A 177 -7.32 -11.24 -4.03
C TRP A 177 -8.55 -10.89 -3.19
N GLN A 178 -9.43 -10.02 -3.72
CA GLN A 178 -10.75 -9.75 -3.17
C GLN A 178 -11.69 -10.89 -3.59
N TYR A 179 -12.13 -11.68 -2.60
CA TYR A 179 -12.87 -12.90 -2.87
C TYR A 179 -14.36 -12.83 -2.51
N THR A 180 -14.81 -11.79 -1.80
CA THR A 180 -16.20 -11.55 -1.45
C THR A 180 -16.43 -10.12 -0.99
N ASP A 181 -17.63 -9.61 -1.27
CA ASP A 181 -18.21 -8.36 -0.79
C ASP A 181 -19.19 -8.55 0.41
N LYS A 182 -19.32 -9.80 0.89
CA LYS A 182 -20.28 -10.20 1.93
C LYS A 182 -19.62 -10.63 3.23
N GLY A 183 -18.37 -10.20 3.45
CA GLY A 183 -17.64 -10.53 4.65
C GLY A 183 -18.21 -9.88 5.89
N ARG A 184 -17.90 -10.48 7.05
CA ARG A 184 -18.21 -9.91 8.37
C ARG A 184 -16.99 -9.99 9.27
N ILE A 185 -16.68 -8.90 9.94
CA ILE A 185 -15.64 -8.85 10.96
C ILE A 185 -16.12 -8.10 12.21
N GLY A 186 -15.53 -8.41 13.34
CA GLY A 186 -15.77 -7.65 14.57
C GLY A 186 -15.34 -6.19 14.42
N GLY A 187 -16.20 -5.27 14.86
CA GLY A 187 -15.92 -3.84 14.84
C GLY A 187 -16.37 -3.10 13.58
N ILE A 188 -17.02 -3.77 12.64
CA ILE A 188 -17.70 -3.13 11.49
C ILE A 188 -19.16 -3.59 11.45
N ARG A 189 -20.06 -2.64 11.20
CA ARG A 189 -21.50 -2.89 11.24
C ARG A 189 -22.00 -3.57 9.98
N GLU A 190 -21.58 -3.09 8.82
CA GLU A 190 -22.04 -3.53 7.52
C GLU A 190 -21.21 -4.72 7.01
N ASN A 191 -21.61 -5.26 5.87
CA ASN A 191 -20.74 -6.17 5.11
C ASN A 191 -19.47 -5.44 4.68
N VAL A 192 -18.39 -6.18 4.57
CA VAL A 192 -17.08 -5.66 4.19
C VAL A 192 -16.44 -6.57 3.16
N ASP A 193 -15.73 -5.96 2.24
CA ASP A 193 -14.97 -6.68 1.22
C ASP A 193 -13.75 -7.36 1.88
N MET A 194 -13.59 -8.65 1.58
CA MET A 194 -12.55 -9.48 2.18
C MET A 194 -11.52 -9.88 1.14
N ASN A 195 -10.26 -9.79 1.57
CA ASN A 195 -9.14 -10.07 0.70
C ASN A 195 -8.15 -11.06 1.32
N HIS A 196 -7.58 -11.90 0.47
CA HIS A 196 -6.36 -12.66 0.77
C HIS A 196 -5.14 -11.86 0.28
N GLY A 197 -4.27 -11.46 1.19
CA GLY A 197 -3.01 -10.80 0.87
C GLY A 197 -1.88 -11.82 0.61
N TYR A 198 -1.04 -11.51 -0.37
CA TYR A 198 0.11 -12.33 -0.79
C TYR A 198 1.44 -11.61 -0.65
N ILE A 199 1.46 -10.49 0.07
CA ILE A 199 2.66 -9.72 0.31
C ILE A 199 3.45 -10.44 1.41
N VAL A 200 4.69 -10.87 1.11
CA VAL A 200 5.49 -11.71 2.01
C VAL A 200 6.90 -11.16 2.22
N GLY A 201 7.62 -11.75 3.17
CA GLY A 201 9.04 -11.46 3.39
C GLY A 201 9.33 -9.99 3.69
N ALA A 202 10.37 -9.46 3.07
CA ALA A 202 10.82 -8.09 3.28
C ALA A 202 9.80 -7.04 2.82
N GLU A 203 9.01 -7.28 1.77
CA GLU A 203 7.97 -6.35 1.35
C GLU A 203 6.91 -6.16 2.43
N PHE A 204 6.43 -7.24 3.04
CA PHE A 204 5.49 -7.14 4.15
C PHE A 204 6.13 -6.46 5.38
N ALA A 205 7.40 -6.76 5.65
CA ALA A 205 8.17 -6.10 6.71
C ALA A 205 8.26 -4.57 6.49
N ILE A 206 8.56 -4.12 5.26
CA ILE A 206 8.60 -2.70 4.88
C ILE A 206 7.27 -2.02 5.22
N MET A 207 6.15 -2.64 4.88
CA MET A 207 4.82 -2.10 5.16
C MET A 207 4.53 -2.00 6.66
N GLN A 208 4.87 -3.04 7.42
CA GLN A 208 4.69 -3.05 8.87
C GLN A 208 5.55 -1.99 9.56
N LEU A 209 6.80 -1.83 9.14
CA LEU A 209 7.71 -0.83 9.70
C LEU A 209 7.26 0.59 9.34
N GLY A 210 6.76 0.80 8.11
CA GLY A 210 6.15 2.06 7.69
C GLY A 210 4.93 2.42 8.54
N ALA A 211 3.97 1.49 8.71
CA ALA A 211 2.78 1.70 9.53
C ALA A 211 3.11 2.04 10.99
N ARG A 212 4.24 1.54 11.51
CA ARG A 212 4.76 1.84 12.85
C ARG A 212 5.55 3.13 12.94
N GLY A 213 5.75 3.85 11.83
CA GLY A 213 6.55 5.08 11.77
C GLY A 213 8.06 4.86 11.91
N LEU A 214 8.54 3.65 11.66
CA LEU A 214 9.96 3.28 11.73
C LEU A 214 10.68 3.45 10.38
N MET A 215 9.92 3.57 9.31
CA MET A 215 10.42 3.71 7.94
C MET A 215 9.60 4.78 7.20
N ASN A 216 10.26 5.83 6.71
CA ASN A 216 9.58 6.97 6.07
C ASN A 216 9.65 6.93 4.53
N THR A 217 10.46 6.03 3.95
CA THR A 217 10.68 5.91 2.50
C THR A 217 10.43 4.49 2.01
N PRO A 218 9.19 3.95 2.14
CA PRO A 218 8.89 2.56 1.80
C PRO A 218 9.11 2.25 0.31
N LEU A 219 8.84 3.19 -0.60
CA LEU A 219 9.10 3.00 -2.04
C LEU A 219 10.60 2.79 -2.32
N TYR A 220 11.47 3.63 -1.72
CA TYR A 220 12.92 3.45 -1.88
C TYR A 220 13.36 2.06 -1.42
N TRP A 221 12.92 1.62 -0.23
CA TRP A 221 13.31 0.33 0.32
C TRP A 221 12.77 -0.83 -0.51
N ARG A 222 11.54 -0.73 -0.98
CA ARG A 222 10.98 -1.75 -1.87
C ARG A 222 11.78 -1.92 -3.16
N GLN A 223 12.28 -0.83 -3.73
CA GLN A 223 13.07 -0.86 -4.97
C GLN A 223 14.54 -1.28 -4.75
N ASN A 224 15.04 -1.22 -3.52
CA ASN A 224 16.46 -1.34 -3.24
C ASN A 224 16.86 -2.42 -2.24
N TYR A 225 15.96 -2.97 -1.42
CA TYR A 225 16.34 -3.93 -0.39
C TYR A 225 17.03 -5.18 -0.95
N THR A 226 16.66 -5.63 -2.14
CA THR A 226 17.26 -6.80 -2.80
C THR A 226 18.68 -6.56 -3.29
N LYS A 227 19.07 -5.29 -3.44
CA LYS A 227 20.42 -4.88 -3.86
C LYS A 227 21.39 -4.78 -2.68
N LEU A 228 20.90 -4.88 -1.45
CA LEU A 228 21.66 -4.67 -0.23
C LEU A 228 21.77 -5.98 0.54
N ARG A 229 23.01 -6.43 0.75
CA ARG A 229 23.27 -7.64 1.51
C ARG A 229 22.66 -7.54 2.92
N TYR A 230 22.01 -8.60 3.38
CA TYR A 230 21.34 -8.72 4.70
C TYR A 230 20.15 -7.79 4.94
N MET A 231 19.76 -6.96 3.97
CA MET A 231 18.68 -6.00 4.20
C MET A 231 17.32 -6.68 4.41
N ASP A 232 17.02 -7.72 3.66
CA ASP A 232 15.84 -8.55 3.81
C ASP A 232 15.74 -9.13 5.24
N LYS A 233 16.84 -9.68 5.77
CA LYS A 233 16.91 -10.24 7.12
C LYS A 233 16.72 -9.17 8.19
N LEU A 234 17.34 -7.99 8.01
CA LEU A 234 17.16 -6.86 8.92
C LEU A 234 15.69 -6.45 8.99
N LEU A 235 15.07 -6.22 7.83
CA LEU A 235 13.67 -5.77 7.75
C LEU A 235 12.71 -6.79 8.38
N ILE A 236 12.82 -8.06 8.03
CA ILE A 236 11.98 -9.14 8.56
C ILE A 236 12.15 -9.27 10.08
N SER A 237 13.41 -9.28 10.57
CA SER A 237 13.69 -9.41 12.00
C SER A 237 13.17 -8.21 12.80
N CYS A 238 13.34 -7.00 12.30
CA CYS A 238 12.81 -5.79 12.92
C CYS A 238 11.28 -5.80 12.94
N ALA A 239 10.63 -6.13 11.83
CA ALA A 239 9.18 -6.17 11.76
C ALA A 239 8.55 -7.22 12.70
N ALA A 240 9.24 -8.33 12.93
CA ALA A 240 8.79 -9.36 13.87
C ALA A 240 8.90 -8.92 15.33
N ARG A 241 9.95 -8.19 15.70
CA ARG A 241 10.29 -7.86 17.10
C ARG A 241 9.81 -6.50 17.55
N ILE A 242 9.93 -5.45 16.72
CA ILE A 242 9.59 -4.08 17.07
C ILE A 242 8.09 -3.85 16.82
N LYS A 243 7.32 -3.66 17.87
CA LYS A 243 5.86 -3.50 17.78
C LYS A 243 5.40 -2.04 17.69
N LYS A 244 6.23 -1.08 18.10
CA LYS A 244 5.94 0.36 18.07
C LYS A 244 7.22 1.15 17.87
N ALA A 245 7.12 2.36 17.35
CA ALA A 245 8.26 3.27 17.27
C ALA A 245 8.73 3.67 18.67
N GLY A 246 10.05 3.78 18.83
CA GLY A 246 10.71 4.40 19.95
C GLY A 246 11.28 5.78 19.55
N LYS A 247 12.03 6.41 20.46
CA LYS A 247 12.82 7.59 20.14
C LYS A 247 14.07 7.13 19.34
N PRO A 248 14.33 7.69 18.16
CA PRO A 248 15.52 7.33 17.39
C PRO A 248 16.81 7.52 18.21
N THR A 249 17.79 6.64 18.01
CA THR A 249 19.11 6.81 18.62
C THR A 249 19.79 8.06 18.10
N ALA A 250 20.65 8.66 18.92
CA ALA A 250 21.38 9.89 18.56
C ALA A 250 22.33 9.67 17.36
N THR A 251 22.94 8.48 17.28
CA THR A 251 23.92 8.13 16.25
C THR A 251 23.60 6.79 15.61
N THR A 252 24.11 6.59 14.39
CA THR A 252 24.02 5.29 13.69
C THR A 252 24.80 4.21 14.41
N GLU A 253 25.94 4.54 15.04
CA GLU A 253 26.74 3.59 15.82
C GLU A 253 25.96 3.08 17.05
N ALA A 254 25.30 3.97 17.78
CA ALA A 254 24.43 3.59 18.90
C ALA A 254 23.29 2.68 18.43
N ALA A 255 22.74 2.94 17.24
CA ALA A 255 21.72 2.11 16.63
C ALA A 255 22.23 0.69 16.30
N ILE A 256 23.37 0.59 15.66
CA ILE A 256 24.00 -0.69 15.31
C ILE A 256 24.26 -1.50 16.59
N THR A 257 24.78 -0.86 17.63
CA THR A 257 25.02 -1.49 18.93
C THR A 257 23.71 -2.02 19.56
N SER A 258 22.64 -1.21 19.56
CA SER A 258 21.32 -1.63 20.09
C SER A 258 20.76 -2.83 19.31
N LEU A 259 20.80 -2.77 17.98
CA LEU A 259 20.31 -3.86 17.12
C LEU A 259 21.12 -5.16 17.30
N GLN A 260 22.43 -5.05 17.51
CA GLN A 260 23.30 -6.19 17.81
C GLN A 260 22.98 -6.79 19.19
N GLN A 261 22.85 -5.97 20.22
CA GLN A 261 22.46 -6.41 21.57
C GLN A 261 21.09 -7.08 21.60
N ALA A 262 20.16 -6.59 20.79
CA ALA A 262 18.83 -7.20 20.60
C ALA A 262 18.87 -8.49 19.75
N GLY A 263 20.05 -8.90 19.24
CA GLY A 263 20.19 -10.08 18.38
C GLY A 263 19.45 -9.98 17.05
N ILE A 264 19.29 -8.77 16.54
CA ILE A 264 18.67 -8.50 15.23
C ILE A 264 19.72 -8.55 14.13
N ILE A 265 20.91 -8.03 14.40
CA ILE A 265 22.05 -8.09 13.49
C ILE A 265 23.20 -8.86 14.13
N ASP A 266 23.89 -9.65 13.32
CA ASP A 266 25.08 -10.44 13.68
C ASP A 266 26.36 -9.98 12.96
N THR A 267 26.22 -9.03 12.03
CA THR A 267 27.30 -8.50 11.21
C THR A 267 27.44 -6.96 11.35
N PRO A 268 27.73 -6.42 12.56
CA PRO A 268 27.74 -4.99 12.81
C PRO A 268 28.74 -4.23 11.91
N GLU A 269 29.89 -4.84 11.55
CA GLU A 269 30.88 -4.22 10.66
C GLU A 269 30.33 -3.94 9.27
N TYR A 270 29.49 -4.83 8.73
CA TYR A 270 28.82 -4.57 7.44
C TYR A 270 28.00 -3.30 7.51
N TRP A 271 27.24 -3.11 8.57
CA TRP A 271 26.36 -1.95 8.74
C TRP A 271 27.16 -0.66 8.97
N ARG A 272 28.26 -0.71 9.74
CA ARG A 272 29.18 0.42 9.93
C ARG A 272 29.75 0.91 8.60
N ASN A 273 30.25 -0.02 7.80
CA ASN A 273 30.93 0.29 6.55
C ASN A 273 29.98 0.80 5.45
N ASN A 274 28.70 0.42 5.50
CA ASN A 274 27.75 0.74 4.44
C ASN A 274 26.72 1.81 4.84
N ALA A 275 26.52 2.07 6.11
CA ALA A 275 25.49 3.00 6.57
C ALA A 275 25.62 4.39 5.95
N ALA A 276 26.82 4.93 5.84
CA ALA A 276 27.04 6.28 5.33
C ALA A 276 26.88 6.42 3.80
N VAL A 277 27.01 5.30 3.06
CA VAL A 277 26.99 5.32 1.58
C VAL A 277 25.67 4.89 0.97
N ILE A 278 24.77 4.32 1.79
CA ILE A 278 23.45 3.87 1.33
C ILE A 278 22.41 4.92 1.76
N ALA A 279 21.73 5.49 0.78
CA ALA A 279 20.70 6.50 1.03
C ALA A 279 19.63 6.00 2.03
N TYR A 280 19.22 6.87 2.93
CA TYR A 280 18.23 6.63 3.98
C TYR A 280 18.57 5.53 5.01
N LEU A 281 19.70 4.82 4.88
CA LEU A 281 20.10 3.77 5.82
C LEU A 281 20.46 4.32 7.21
N PRO A 282 21.18 5.43 7.36
CA PRO A 282 21.46 6.00 8.69
C PRO A 282 20.19 6.34 9.46
N GLU A 283 19.20 6.92 8.79
CA GLU A 283 17.90 7.26 9.39
C GLU A 283 17.14 6.00 9.80
N LEU A 284 17.03 5.03 8.90
CA LEU A 284 16.36 3.75 9.17
C LEU A 284 16.99 3.04 10.38
N LEU A 285 18.33 2.90 10.41
CA LEU A 285 19.02 2.25 11.52
C LEU A 285 18.75 2.96 12.85
N ARG A 286 18.80 4.30 12.90
CA ARG A 286 18.50 5.06 14.13
C ARG A 286 17.09 4.85 14.62
N ASN A 287 16.11 4.82 13.70
CA ASN A 287 14.71 4.56 14.05
C ASN A 287 14.52 3.14 14.60
N LEU A 288 15.13 2.14 13.95
CA LEU A 288 15.04 0.75 14.37
C LEU A 288 15.79 0.51 15.70
N GLY A 289 17.00 1.04 15.85
CA GLY A 289 17.83 0.88 17.05
C GLY A 289 17.27 1.60 18.27
N GLY A 290 16.47 2.64 18.09
CA GLY A 290 15.80 3.34 19.20
C GLY A 290 14.47 2.70 19.62
N ALA A 291 14.05 1.66 18.91
CA ALA A 291 12.79 0.97 19.15
C ALA A 291 12.96 -0.47 19.69
N VAL A 292 14.19 -0.97 19.76
CA VAL A 292 14.56 -2.30 20.32
C VAL A 292 14.83 -2.24 21.82
#